data_4a9167a9c7342a36236200bac7e1986a
#
_entry.id   4a9167a9c7342a36236200bac7e1986a
#
_cell.length_a   1.000
_cell.length_b   1.000
_cell.length_c   1.000
_cell.angle_alpha   90.00
_cell.angle_beta   90.00
_cell.angle_gamma   90.00
#
_symmetry.space_group_name_H-M   'P 1'
#
loop_
_entity.id
_entity.type
_entity.pdbx_description
1 polymer ?
#
loop_
_entity_poly.entity_id
_entity_poly.type
_entity_poly.pdbx_seq_one_letter_code
_entity_poly.pdbx_strand_id
1 'polypeptide(L)'
;MTKGGRFNKVALFAVAAAACIGSAAHAATCGNSAAGFESWKQEFAQEAKGRVGGEAISALMSTHYAQATINADRGQKSFHMTLDGFMAKRGASAIIARGRALKQSNAALFAQIQSRYGVPPGPLIAIWGMETGFGAVHGNQNMLSSIATLAYDCRRTEYFTDQLYAALKLVDRGSFSAGTIGSMHGEVGQTQFMPKTVLEYGVGSLETPSGALMSTANFLKAHGWSAGAGYQPGETNFAAIQAWNAATVYEEALAIMGKKIDGE
;
A
#
# COMPACT_ATOMS: atom_id res chain seq x y z
N MET A 1 78.83 54.24 6.92
CA MET A 1 77.96 53.73 5.88
C MET A 1 77.39 52.40 6.31
N THR A 2 76.20 52.44 6.88
CA THR A 2 75.55 51.28 7.48
C THR A 2 74.24 51.01 6.69
N LYS A 3 74.11 49.86 6.05
CA LYS A 3 72.90 49.42 5.35
C LYS A 3 72.01 48.70 6.32
N GLY A 4 70.79 49.21 6.54
CA GLY A 4 69.75 48.58 7.30
C GLY A 4 69.05 47.48 6.51
N GLY A 5 68.99 46.30 7.11
CA GLY A 5 68.18 45.16 6.62
C GLY A 5 66.74 45.24 7.13
N ARG A 6 65.79 45.20 6.20
CA ARG A 6 64.37 45.08 6.46
C ARG A 6 63.99 43.60 6.69
N PHE A 7 63.49 43.27 7.87
CA PHE A 7 62.88 41.99 8.14
C PHE A 7 61.40 42.00 7.67
N ASN A 8 61.07 41.19 6.68
CA ASN A 8 59.69 40.90 6.28
C ASN A 8 59.09 39.88 7.24
N LYS A 9 58.05 40.30 7.95
CA LYS A 9 57.22 39.36 8.74
C LYS A 9 56.22 38.66 7.81
N VAL A 10 56.41 37.38 7.60
CA VAL A 10 55.44 36.49 6.90
C VAL A 10 54.40 36.09 7.95
N ALA A 11 53.15 36.53 7.77
CA ALA A 11 52.02 36.10 8.57
C ALA A 11 51.51 34.76 8.03
N LEU A 12 51.66 33.69 8.79
CA LEU A 12 51.00 32.40 8.53
C LEU A 12 49.52 32.51 8.87
N PHE A 13 48.67 32.47 7.86
CA PHE A 13 47.24 32.22 8.04
C PHE A 13 47.00 30.70 8.17
N ALA A 14 46.63 30.23 9.38
CA ALA A 14 46.13 28.87 9.58
C ALA A 14 44.68 28.80 9.11
N VAL A 15 44.42 28.14 7.99
CA VAL A 15 43.07 27.78 7.51
C VAL A 15 42.62 26.57 8.32
N ALA A 16 41.72 26.78 9.26
CA ALA A 16 41.03 25.69 9.95
C ALA A 16 39.99 25.07 8.97
N ALA A 17 40.31 23.93 8.43
CA ALA A 17 39.36 23.10 7.67
C ALA A 17 38.37 22.48 8.68
N ALA A 18 37.15 23.01 8.75
CA ALA A 18 36.04 22.33 9.44
C ALA A 18 35.64 21.10 8.64
N ALA A 19 36.04 19.93 9.10
CA ALA A 19 35.56 18.68 8.58
C ALA A 19 34.08 18.53 8.98
N CYS A 20 33.17 18.79 8.03
CA CYS A 20 31.78 18.34 8.16
C CYS A 20 31.76 16.81 8.16
N ILE A 21 31.74 16.20 9.33
CA ILE A 21 31.46 14.78 9.47
C ILE A 21 29.97 14.66 9.16
N GLY A 22 29.64 14.44 7.89
CA GLY A 22 28.32 14.01 7.47
C GLY A 22 28.08 12.64 8.11
N SER A 23 27.23 12.58 9.14
CA SER A 23 26.73 11.29 9.65
C SER A 23 26.05 10.59 8.48
N ALA A 24 26.65 9.51 7.98
CA ALA A 24 25.94 8.60 7.09
C ALA A 24 24.67 8.17 7.83
N ALA A 25 23.51 8.49 7.26
CA ALA A 25 22.24 8.01 7.79
C ALA A 25 22.29 6.48 7.68
N HIS A 26 22.52 5.80 8.80
CA HIS A 26 22.37 4.34 8.86
C HIS A 26 20.89 4.03 8.76
N ALA A 27 20.52 3.12 7.84
CA ALA A 27 19.17 2.59 7.78
C ALA A 27 18.83 1.94 9.13
N ALA A 28 17.61 2.16 9.61
CA ALA A 28 17.14 1.61 10.86
C ALA A 28 17.26 0.08 10.86
N THR A 29 17.86 -0.49 11.89
CA THR A 29 18.20 -1.92 11.93
C THR A 29 16.97 -2.78 12.19
N CYS A 30 16.61 -3.66 11.24
CA CYS A 30 15.49 -4.58 11.38
C CYS A 30 15.67 -5.56 12.56
N GLY A 31 14.58 -6.14 13.03
CA GLY A 31 14.58 -7.13 14.12
C GLY A 31 13.53 -8.21 13.94
N ASN A 32 13.60 -9.27 14.75
CA ASN A 32 12.72 -10.43 14.66
C ASN A 32 11.83 -10.62 15.91
N SER A 33 11.84 -9.67 16.84
CA SER A 33 11.04 -9.70 18.07
C SER A 33 10.65 -8.29 18.51
N ALA A 34 9.68 -8.17 19.40
CA ALA A 34 9.21 -6.87 19.90
C ALA A 34 10.30 -6.04 20.63
N ALA A 35 11.36 -6.65 21.14
CA ALA A 35 12.32 -6.01 22.03
C ALA A 35 13.05 -4.81 21.41
N GLY A 36 13.32 -4.82 20.10
CA GLY A 36 14.02 -3.74 19.40
C GLY A 36 13.09 -2.73 18.72
N PHE A 37 11.77 -2.91 18.77
CA PHE A 37 10.83 -2.10 17.99
C PHE A 37 10.84 -0.63 18.37
N GLU A 38 10.92 -0.31 19.66
CA GLU A 38 10.93 1.08 20.15
C GLU A 38 12.20 1.83 19.73
N SER A 39 13.39 1.19 19.82
CA SER A 39 14.63 1.81 19.33
C SER A 39 14.63 1.98 17.83
N TRP A 40 14.14 1.00 17.10
CA TRP A 40 13.97 1.07 15.65
C TRP A 40 13.06 2.22 15.21
N LYS A 41 11.95 2.46 15.91
CA LYS A 41 11.09 3.63 15.62
C LYS A 41 11.84 4.94 15.72
N GLN A 42 12.69 5.08 16.74
CA GLN A 42 13.51 6.29 16.92
C GLN A 42 14.53 6.46 15.79
N GLU A 43 15.22 5.37 15.41
CA GLU A 43 16.16 5.36 14.29
C GLU A 43 15.44 5.71 12.98
N PHE A 44 14.32 5.06 12.70
CA PHE A 44 13.51 5.32 11.52
C PHE A 44 12.96 6.76 11.48
N ALA A 45 12.52 7.28 12.61
CA ALA A 45 12.06 8.66 12.71
C ALA A 45 13.20 9.67 12.39
N GLN A 46 14.45 9.38 12.76
CA GLN A 46 15.60 10.22 12.38
C GLN A 46 15.88 10.10 10.86
N GLU A 47 15.84 8.90 10.29
CA GLU A 47 16.00 8.67 8.86
C GLU A 47 14.90 9.37 8.04
N ALA A 48 13.66 9.37 8.54
CA ALA A 48 12.50 9.96 7.89
C ALA A 48 12.46 11.50 7.96
N LYS A 49 13.31 12.14 8.78
CA LYS A 49 13.39 13.62 8.84
C LYS A 49 13.66 14.22 7.47
N GLY A 50 12.86 15.23 7.11
CA GLY A 50 12.93 15.89 5.81
C GLY A 50 12.26 15.13 4.65
N ARG A 51 11.81 13.89 4.90
CA ARG A 51 11.05 13.08 3.92
C ARG A 51 9.55 13.07 4.22
N VAL A 52 9.19 13.24 5.50
CA VAL A 52 7.81 13.33 6.00
C VAL A 52 7.71 14.45 7.07
N GLY A 53 6.50 14.92 7.33
CA GLY A 53 6.22 16.00 8.29
C GLY A 53 6.15 15.54 9.73
N GLY A 54 6.00 16.52 10.64
CA GLY A 54 5.96 16.27 12.09
C GLY A 54 4.75 15.46 12.54
N GLU A 55 3.60 15.59 11.87
CA GLU A 55 2.40 14.82 12.17
C GLU A 55 2.61 13.33 11.88
N ALA A 56 3.21 13.02 10.72
CA ALA A 56 3.57 11.66 10.35
C ALA A 56 4.58 11.04 11.33
N ILE A 57 5.60 11.80 11.77
CA ILE A 57 6.54 11.34 12.78
C ILE A 57 5.82 11.04 14.10
N SER A 58 4.92 11.93 14.55
CA SER A 58 4.12 11.73 15.77
C SER A 58 3.25 10.47 15.66
N ALA A 59 2.62 10.26 14.50
CA ALA A 59 1.83 9.06 14.23
C ALA A 59 2.70 7.79 14.25
N LEU A 60 3.90 7.80 13.66
CA LEU A 60 4.86 6.70 13.73
C LEU A 60 5.23 6.39 15.20
N MET A 61 5.57 7.41 15.97
CA MET A 61 5.98 7.23 17.37
C MET A 61 4.86 6.69 18.25
N SER A 62 3.58 6.88 17.88
CA SER A 62 2.42 6.31 18.57
C SER A 62 2.15 4.84 18.25
N THR A 63 2.82 4.26 17.26
CA THR A 63 2.64 2.85 16.88
C THR A 63 3.17 1.90 17.96
N HIS A 64 2.65 0.69 17.97
CA HIS A 64 3.10 -0.41 18.83
C HIS A 64 3.43 -1.64 17.98
N TYR A 65 4.25 -2.53 18.54
CA TYR A 65 4.55 -3.80 17.88
C TYR A 65 3.30 -4.68 17.79
N ALA A 66 2.85 -4.98 16.56
CA ALA A 66 1.63 -5.73 16.30
C ALA A 66 1.90 -7.23 16.22
N GLN A 67 1.92 -7.94 17.36
CA GLN A 67 2.18 -9.39 17.41
C GLN A 67 1.20 -10.19 16.54
N ALA A 68 -0.08 -9.79 16.48
CA ALA A 68 -1.09 -10.43 15.64
C ALA A 68 -0.72 -10.37 14.15
N THR A 69 -0.17 -9.23 13.69
CA THR A 69 0.36 -9.04 12.35
C THR A 69 1.48 -10.02 12.04
N ILE A 70 2.46 -10.15 12.92
CA ILE A 70 3.57 -11.10 12.74
C ILE A 70 3.08 -12.56 12.70
N ASN A 71 2.15 -12.90 13.56
CA ASN A 71 1.57 -14.24 13.57
C ASN A 71 0.82 -14.55 12.26
N ALA A 72 0.04 -13.60 11.75
CA ALA A 72 -0.66 -13.73 10.48
C ALA A 72 0.32 -13.83 9.30
N ASP A 73 1.34 -12.96 9.27
CA ASP A 73 2.33 -12.91 8.20
C ASP A 73 3.19 -14.18 8.12
N ARG A 74 3.63 -14.71 9.26
CA ARG A 74 4.40 -15.97 9.33
C ARG A 74 3.53 -17.21 9.21
N GLY A 75 2.24 -17.11 9.50
CA GLY A 75 1.25 -18.18 9.36
C GLY A 75 0.73 -18.38 7.94
N GLN A 76 1.08 -17.51 6.99
CA GLN A 76 0.68 -17.65 5.59
C GLN A 76 1.24 -18.95 4.99
N LYS A 77 0.34 -19.87 4.66
CA LYS A 77 0.69 -21.11 3.93
C LYS A 77 0.51 -20.87 2.44
N SER A 78 1.42 -21.40 1.62
CA SER A 78 1.24 -21.44 0.17
C SER A 78 -0.08 -22.15 -0.14
N PHE A 79 -0.98 -21.47 -0.85
CA PHE A 79 -2.26 -22.05 -1.23
C PHE A 79 -2.08 -22.85 -2.53
N HIS A 80 -2.04 -24.18 -2.42
CA HIS A 80 -2.18 -25.10 -3.55
C HIS A 80 -3.66 -25.51 -3.67
N MET A 81 -4.52 -24.55 -4.00
CA MET A 81 -5.94 -24.84 -4.23
C MET A 81 -6.23 -24.91 -5.71
N THR A 82 -7.13 -25.83 -6.11
CA THR A 82 -7.72 -25.79 -7.44
C THR A 82 -8.59 -24.55 -7.57
N LEU A 83 -8.83 -24.08 -8.79
CA LEU A 83 -9.70 -22.95 -9.05
C LEU A 83 -11.11 -23.15 -8.49
N ASP A 84 -11.71 -24.30 -8.69
CA ASP A 84 -13.04 -24.64 -8.15
C ASP A 84 -13.05 -24.62 -6.62
N GLY A 85 -12.03 -25.18 -5.99
CA GLY A 85 -11.87 -25.15 -4.54
C GLY A 85 -11.73 -23.73 -4.00
N PHE A 86 -10.97 -22.88 -4.68
CA PHE A 86 -10.81 -21.46 -4.33
C PHE A 86 -12.14 -20.70 -4.49
N MET A 87 -12.82 -20.85 -5.62
CA MET A 87 -14.11 -20.20 -5.86
C MET A 87 -15.18 -20.64 -4.85
N ALA A 88 -15.24 -21.92 -4.53
CA ALA A 88 -16.16 -22.45 -3.51
C ALA A 88 -15.85 -21.84 -2.13
N LYS A 89 -14.57 -21.83 -1.71
CA LYS A 89 -14.12 -21.27 -0.44
C LYS A 89 -14.41 -19.76 -0.33
N ARG A 90 -14.28 -19.02 -1.44
CA ARG A 90 -14.58 -17.58 -1.50
C ARG A 90 -16.08 -17.29 -1.60
N GLY A 91 -16.93 -18.28 -1.77
CA GLY A 91 -18.38 -18.09 -1.92
C GLY A 91 -18.73 -17.42 -3.26
N ALA A 92 -18.06 -17.78 -4.34
CA ALA A 92 -18.18 -17.14 -5.65
C ALA A 92 -19.64 -17.01 -6.12
N SER A 93 -20.49 -18.03 -5.90
CA SER A 93 -21.90 -17.98 -6.29
C SER A 93 -22.65 -16.85 -5.57
N ALA A 94 -22.41 -16.65 -4.27
CA ALA A 94 -23.02 -15.56 -3.49
C ALA A 94 -22.48 -14.20 -3.93
N ILE A 95 -21.17 -14.10 -4.21
CA ILE A 95 -20.55 -12.87 -4.75
C ILE A 95 -21.18 -12.50 -6.08
N ILE A 96 -21.34 -13.45 -7.01
CA ILE A 96 -21.95 -13.21 -8.33
C ILE A 96 -23.41 -12.77 -8.17
N ALA A 97 -24.22 -13.48 -7.38
CA ALA A 97 -25.63 -13.15 -7.20
C ALA A 97 -25.82 -11.75 -6.59
N ARG A 98 -25.11 -11.44 -5.49
CA ARG A 98 -25.13 -10.12 -4.86
C ARG A 98 -24.53 -9.05 -5.76
N GLY A 99 -23.47 -9.38 -6.49
CA GLY A 99 -22.80 -8.49 -7.42
C GLY A 99 -23.72 -8.01 -8.56
N ARG A 100 -24.53 -8.90 -9.12
CA ARG A 100 -25.54 -8.55 -10.14
C ARG A 100 -26.58 -7.57 -9.59
N ALA A 101 -27.05 -7.77 -8.36
CA ALA A 101 -27.97 -6.84 -7.71
C ALA A 101 -27.33 -5.47 -7.45
N LEU A 102 -26.07 -5.44 -6.97
CA LEU A 102 -25.30 -4.21 -6.76
C LEU A 102 -25.01 -3.47 -8.06
N LYS A 103 -24.72 -4.17 -9.16
CA LYS A 103 -24.56 -3.60 -10.50
C LYS A 103 -25.83 -2.81 -10.90
N GLN A 104 -27.00 -3.38 -10.67
CA GLN A 104 -28.28 -2.73 -11.00
C GLN A 104 -28.57 -1.56 -10.07
N SER A 105 -28.46 -1.73 -8.75
CA SER A 105 -28.78 -0.68 -7.78
C SER A 105 -27.81 0.51 -7.81
N ASN A 106 -26.60 0.34 -8.32
CA ASN A 106 -25.57 1.37 -8.44
C ASN A 106 -25.22 1.68 -9.92
N ALA A 107 -26.16 1.48 -10.83
CA ALA A 107 -25.94 1.62 -12.28
C ALA A 107 -25.31 2.97 -12.67
N ALA A 108 -25.75 4.06 -12.05
CA ALA A 108 -25.21 5.40 -12.31
C ALA A 108 -23.71 5.51 -11.93
N LEU A 109 -23.32 4.96 -10.77
CA LEU A 109 -21.92 4.93 -10.34
C LEU A 109 -21.06 4.11 -11.32
N PHE A 110 -21.51 2.92 -11.70
CA PHE A 110 -20.78 2.08 -12.63
C PHE A 110 -20.68 2.67 -14.03
N ALA A 111 -21.73 3.34 -14.51
CA ALA A 111 -21.68 4.07 -15.78
C ALA A 111 -20.64 5.21 -15.73
N GLN A 112 -20.58 5.96 -14.62
CA GLN A 112 -19.57 6.99 -14.41
C GLN A 112 -18.14 6.40 -14.40
N ILE A 113 -17.93 5.29 -13.69
CA ILE A 113 -16.63 4.62 -13.63
C ILE A 113 -16.21 4.11 -15.01
N GLN A 114 -17.11 3.43 -15.72
CA GLN A 114 -16.84 2.89 -17.04
C GLN A 114 -16.55 4.00 -18.06
N SER A 115 -17.27 5.10 -18.01
CA SER A 115 -17.01 6.27 -18.87
C SER A 115 -15.63 6.90 -18.62
N ARG A 116 -15.21 6.97 -17.34
CA ARG A 116 -13.95 7.62 -16.96
C ARG A 116 -12.71 6.73 -17.12
N TYR A 117 -12.84 5.46 -16.80
CA TYR A 117 -11.71 4.55 -16.69
C TYR A 117 -11.74 3.43 -17.75
N GLY A 118 -12.86 3.21 -18.41
CA GLY A 118 -13.04 2.13 -19.38
C GLY A 118 -13.24 0.75 -18.75
N VAL A 119 -13.33 0.65 -17.42
CA VAL A 119 -13.46 -0.61 -16.68
C VAL A 119 -14.94 -0.93 -16.47
N PRO A 120 -15.44 -2.10 -16.92
CA PRO A 120 -16.83 -2.50 -16.71
C PRO A 120 -17.10 -2.88 -15.24
N PRO A 121 -18.35 -2.98 -14.82
CA PRO A 121 -18.72 -3.29 -13.44
C PRO A 121 -18.19 -4.62 -12.91
N GLY A 122 -18.16 -5.65 -13.74
CA GLY A 122 -17.89 -7.03 -13.33
C GLY A 122 -16.60 -7.22 -12.55
N PRO A 123 -15.41 -6.88 -13.09
CA PRO A 123 -14.16 -7.04 -12.37
C PRO A 123 -14.10 -6.20 -11.09
N LEU A 124 -14.64 -4.98 -11.08
CA LEU A 124 -14.67 -4.12 -9.90
C LEU A 124 -15.51 -4.72 -8.77
N ILE A 125 -16.68 -5.24 -9.10
CA ILE A 125 -17.59 -5.90 -8.15
C ILE A 125 -17.00 -7.22 -7.66
N ALA A 126 -16.33 -7.99 -8.52
CA ALA A 126 -15.66 -9.23 -8.14
C ALA A 126 -14.53 -8.96 -7.13
N ILE A 127 -13.68 -7.95 -7.37
CA ILE A 127 -12.67 -7.49 -6.42
C ILE A 127 -13.32 -7.09 -5.10
N TRP A 128 -14.30 -6.20 -5.12
CA TRP A 128 -14.98 -5.72 -3.93
C TRP A 128 -15.62 -6.85 -3.10
N GLY A 129 -16.22 -7.83 -3.78
CA GLY A 129 -16.77 -9.02 -3.15
C GLY A 129 -15.73 -9.93 -2.52
N MET A 130 -14.61 -10.17 -3.22
CA MET A 130 -13.52 -11.03 -2.74
C MET A 130 -12.73 -10.41 -1.59
N GLU A 131 -12.50 -9.11 -1.61
CA GLU A 131 -11.67 -8.44 -0.60
C GLU A 131 -12.41 -8.27 0.73
N THR A 132 -13.62 -7.74 0.69
CA THR A 132 -14.30 -7.33 1.93
C THR A 132 -15.75 -7.78 2.04
N GLY A 133 -16.23 -8.64 1.12
CA GLY A 133 -17.66 -8.97 1.08
C GLY A 133 -18.53 -7.74 0.86
N PHE A 134 -18.11 -6.86 -0.04
CA PHE A 134 -18.78 -5.59 -0.36
C PHE A 134 -18.77 -4.60 0.80
N GLY A 135 -17.62 -4.44 1.43
CA GLY A 135 -17.42 -3.52 2.53
C GLY A 135 -17.91 -4.03 3.90
N ALA A 136 -18.24 -5.30 4.02
CA ALA A 136 -18.70 -5.87 5.30
C ALA A 136 -17.56 -6.13 6.30
N VAL A 137 -16.34 -6.36 5.83
CA VAL A 137 -15.18 -6.68 6.67
C VAL A 137 -13.96 -5.89 6.17
N HIS A 138 -13.52 -4.92 6.95
CA HIS A 138 -12.38 -4.02 6.58
C HIS A 138 -11.09 -4.31 7.36
N GLY A 139 -11.08 -5.32 8.21
CA GLY A 139 -10.04 -5.52 9.21
C GLY A 139 -10.33 -4.76 10.52
N ASN A 140 -9.46 -4.96 11.52
CA ASN A 140 -9.62 -4.39 12.86
C ASN A 140 -8.28 -4.03 13.50
N GLN A 141 -7.21 -3.96 12.71
CA GLN A 141 -5.88 -3.62 13.20
C GLN A 141 -5.61 -2.12 13.02
N ASN A 142 -4.76 -1.56 13.89
CA ASN A 142 -4.19 -0.26 13.59
C ASN A 142 -3.25 -0.40 12.39
N MET A 143 -3.61 0.20 11.26
CA MET A 143 -2.90 0.06 9.98
C MET A 143 -1.43 0.46 10.12
N LEU A 144 -1.15 1.60 10.75
CA LEU A 144 0.21 2.11 10.85
C LEU A 144 1.08 1.22 11.73
N SER A 145 0.53 0.66 12.84
CA SER A 145 1.24 -0.30 13.69
C SER A 145 1.54 -1.61 12.94
N SER A 146 0.60 -2.10 12.12
CA SER A 146 0.82 -3.29 11.28
C SER A 146 1.94 -3.06 10.28
N ILE A 147 1.89 -1.96 9.52
CA ILE A 147 2.92 -1.62 8.52
C ILE A 147 4.28 -1.37 9.18
N ALA A 148 4.34 -0.60 10.28
CA ALA A 148 5.60 -0.35 11.01
C ALA A 148 6.21 -1.64 11.54
N THR A 149 5.39 -2.56 12.08
CA THR A 149 5.86 -3.87 12.54
C THR A 149 6.44 -4.70 11.41
N LEU A 150 5.81 -4.71 10.22
CA LEU A 150 6.30 -5.44 9.05
C LEU A 150 7.53 -4.78 8.41
N ALA A 151 7.65 -3.45 8.46
CA ALA A 151 8.85 -2.72 8.06
C ALA A 151 10.04 -3.01 8.99
N TYR A 152 9.77 -3.21 10.27
CA TYR A 152 10.77 -3.61 11.25
C TYR A 152 11.17 -5.10 11.12
N ASP A 153 10.24 -6.02 10.75
CA ASP A 153 10.55 -7.45 10.59
C ASP A 153 11.54 -7.68 9.44
N CYS A 154 12.70 -8.32 9.73
CA CYS A 154 13.78 -8.51 8.76
C CYS A 154 13.37 -9.32 7.51
N ARG A 155 12.22 -9.98 7.51
CA ARG A 155 11.80 -10.87 6.43
C ARG A 155 11.41 -10.14 5.15
N ARG A 156 10.78 -8.98 5.27
CA ARG A 156 10.28 -8.18 4.12
C ARG A 156 10.46 -6.67 4.35
N THR A 157 11.51 -6.28 5.07
CA THR A 157 11.79 -4.90 5.48
C THR A 157 11.71 -3.92 4.32
N GLU A 158 12.36 -4.18 3.20
CA GLU A 158 12.43 -3.28 2.06
C GLU A 158 11.02 -2.95 1.53
N TYR A 159 10.22 -3.97 1.25
CA TYR A 159 8.85 -3.79 0.76
C TYR A 159 7.99 -2.97 1.72
N PHE A 160 8.02 -3.32 3.01
CA PHE A 160 7.19 -2.63 4.01
C PHE A 160 7.73 -1.27 4.43
N THR A 161 9.03 -0.99 4.26
CA THR A 161 9.58 0.36 4.39
C THR A 161 8.97 1.32 3.36
N ASP A 162 8.83 0.89 2.12
CA ASP A 162 8.14 1.65 1.07
C ASP A 162 6.67 1.92 1.45
N GLN A 163 5.97 0.90 1.96
CA GLN A 163 4.59 1.04 2.43
C GLN A 163 4.48 2.01 3.62
N LEU A 164 5.45 1.95 4.55
CA LEU A 164 5.48 2.85 5.70
C LEU A 164 5.68 4.31 5.28
N TYR A 165 6.63 4.60 4.39
CA TYR A 165 6.80 5.95 3.85
C TYR A 165 5.54 6.45 3.13
N ALA A 166 4.87 5.58 2.37
CA ALA A 166 3.61 5.94 1.73
C ALA A 166 2.50 6.24 2.75
N ALA A 167 2.37 5.40 3.79
CA ALA A 167 1.41 5.61 4.87
C ALA A 167 1.67 6.94 5.62
N LEU A 168 2.93 7.23 5.96
CA LEU A 168 3.32 8.46 6.62
C LEU A 168 3.02 9.71 5.76
N LYS A 169 3.27 9.65 4.45
CA LYS A 169 2.88 10.73 3.52
C LYS A 169 1.37 10.92 3.43
N LEU A 170 0.59 9.84 3.54
CA LEU A 170 -0.87 9.92 3.56
C LEU A 170 -1.38 10.53 4.88
N VAL A 171 -0.68 10.32 6.01
CA VAL A 171 -0.94 11.03 7.27
C VAL A 171 -0.68 12.52 7.12
N ASP A 172 0.47 12.93 6.58
CA ASP A 172 0.79 14.34 6.34
C ASP A 172 -0.23 15.04 5.41
N ARG A 173 -0.88 14.29 4.52
CA ARG A 173 -1.93 14.82 3.63
C ARG A 173 -3.31 14.83 4.27
N GLY A 174 -3.47 14.35 5.49
CA GLY A 174 -4.76 14.20 6.16
C GLY A 174 -5.66 13.10 5.56
N SER A 175 -5.12 12.25 4.67
CA SER A 175 -5.87 11.12 4.09
C SER A 175 -5.96 9.95 5.06
N PHE A 176 -4.95 9.78 5.90
CA PHE A 176 -4.88 8.82 7.00
C PHE A 176 -4.66 9.55 8.33
N SER A 177 -4.83 8.84 9.41
CA SER A 177 -4.49 9.29 10.77
C SER A 177 -3.77 8.19 11.54
N ALA A 178 -3.22 8.51 12.70
CA ALA A 178 -2.65 7.52 13.62
C ALA A 178 -3.65 6.42 14.02
N GLY A 179 -4.97 6.72 13.95
CA GLY A 179 -6.06 5.79 14.26
C GLY A 179 -6.63 5.03 13.08
N THR A 180 -6.08 5.18 11.87
CA THR A 180 -6.59 4.49 10.67
C THR A 180 -6.58 2.97 10.88
N ILE A 181 -7.73 2.33 10.62
CA ILE A 181 -7.92 0.89 10.76
C ILE A 181 -7.68 0.20 9.41
N GLY A 182 -7.11 -0.99 9.46
CA GLY A 182 -6.84 -1.82 8.28
C GLY A 182 -6.81 -3.32 8.61
N SER A 183 -6.33 -4.10 7.66
CA SER A 183 -6.14 -5.54 7.81
C SER A 183 -4.91 -5.88 8.69
N MET A 184 -4.68 -7.18 8.90
CA MET A 184 -3.47 -7.69 9.58
C MET A 184 -2.16 -7.28 8.88
N HIS A 185 -2.18 -7.01 7.58
CA HIS A 185 -1.00 -6.59 6.81
C HIS A 185 -1.01 -5.11 6.45
N GLY A 186 -2.00 -4.35 6.95
CA GLY A 186 -2.08 -2.89 6.79
C GLY A 186 -2.79 -2.42 5.52
N GLU A 187 -3.51 -3.31 4.84
CA GLU A 187 -4.41 -2.93 3.74
C GLU A 187 -5.62 -2.17 4.29
N VAL A 188 -6.13 -1.21 3.52
CA VAL A 188 -7.20 -0.30 3.96
C VAL A 188 -8.37 -0.25 2.99
N GLY A 189 -9.54 0.07 3.52
CA GLY A 189 -10.75 0.35 2.76
C GLY A 189 -11.42 -0.88 2.17
N GLN A 190 -12.48 -0.63 1.40
CA GLN A 190 -13.38 -1.68 0.93
C GLN A 190 -12.76 -2.58 -0.17
N THR A 191 -11.68 -2.16 -0.80
CA THR A 191 -10.94 -2.97 -1.78
C THR A 191 -9.50 -3.29 -1.35
N GLN A 192 -9.18 -3.10 -0.07
CA GLN A 192 -7.96 -3.55 0.60
C GLN A 192 -6.67 -3.07 -0.09
N PHE A 193 -6.55 -1.76 -0.28
CA PHE A 193 -5.36 -1.14 -0.84
C PHE A 193 -4.21 -1.07 0.17
N MET A 194 -3.01 -1.42 -0.28
CA MET A 194 -1.78 -1.08 0.43
C MET A 194 -1.53 0.45 0.41
N PRO A 195 -0.89 1.04 1.42
CA PRO A 195 -0.66 2.49 1.48
C PRO A 195 -0.02 3.10 0.23
N LYS A 196 0.95 2.43 -0.38
CA LYS A 196 1.59 2.90 -1.63
C LYS A 196 0.59 2.94 -2.77
N THR A 197 -0.26 1.94 -2.89
CA THR A 197 -1.34 1.89 -3.88
C THR A 197 -2.36 3.02 -3.65
N VAL A 198 -2.69 3.34 -2.38
CA VAL A 198 -3.55 4.50 -2.06
C VAL A 198 -2.89 5.81 -2.49
N LEU A 199 -1.60 5.97 -2.21
CA LEU A 199 -0.83 7.18 -2.54
C LEU A 199 -0.78 7.45 -4.06
N GLU A 200 -0.68 6.37 -4.86
CA GLU A 200 -0.51 6.43 -6.31
C GLU A 200 -1.85 6.45 -7.06
N TYR A 201 -2.85 5.70 -6.60
CA TYR A 201 -4.09 5.46 -7.35
C TYR A 201 -5.37 5.84 -6.60
N GLY A 202 -5.30 6.25 -5.35
CA GLY A 202 -6.47 6.58 -4.53
C GLY A 202 -7.28 7.73 -5.10
N VAL A 203 -8.61 7.55 -5.15
CA VAL A 203 -9.58 8.55 -5.62
C VAL A 203 -10.70 8.66 -4.58
N GLY A 204 -10.61 9.67 -3.72
CA GLY A 204 -11.56 9.84 -2.61
C GLY A 204 -11.36 8.85 -1.48
N SER A 205 -12.37 8.71 -0.62
CA SER A 205 -12.29 7.84 0.55
C SER A 205 -12.50 6.37 0.18
N LEU A 206 -11.56 5.51 0.53
CA LEU A 206 -11.65 4.06 0.34
C LEU A 206 -12.69 3.39 1.27
N GLU A 207 -13.19 4.10 2.27
CA GLU A 207 -14.25 3.64 3.17
C GLU A 207 -15.64 3.76 2.54
N THR A 208 -15.75 4.44 1.39
CA THR A 208 -17.00 4.52 0.63
C THR A 208 -16.95 3.62 -0.60
N PRO A 209 -18.08 3.01 -1.01
CA PRO A 209 -18.14 2.23 -2.26
C PRO A 209 -17.64 3.00 -3.47
N SER A 210 -18.04 4.27 -3.60
CA SER A 210 -17.64 5.12 -4.72
C SER A 210 -16.13 5.33 -4.77
N GLY A 211 -15.51 5.75 -3.66
CA GLY A 211 -14.06 5.98 -3.60
C GLY A 211 -13.25 4.71 -3.82
N ALA A 212 -13.65 3.60 -3.18
CA ALA A 212 -12.99 2.32 -3.35
C ALA A 212 -13.04 1.81 -4.81
N LEU A 213 -14.22 1.81 -5.42
CA LEU A 213 -14.42 1.33 -6.80
C LEU A 213 -13.76 2.24 -7.84
N MET A 214 -13.79 3.57 -7.64
CA MET A 214 -13.07 4.51 -8.51
C MET A 214 -11.55 4.33 -8.40
N SER A 215 -11.03 4.12 -7.20
CA SER A 215 -9.61 3.85 -6.97
C SER A 215 -9.17 2.55 -7.65
N THR A 216 -9.97 1.49 -7.51
CA THR A 216 -9.72 0.20 -8.17
C THR A 216 -9.73 0.34 -9.69
N ALA A 217 -10.70 1.07 -10.25
CA ALA A 217 -10.75 1.33 -11.69
C ALA A 217 -9.55 2.17 -12.17
N ASN A 218 -9.13 3.16 -11.38
CA ASN A 218 -7.93 3.97 -11.67
C ASN A 218 -6.66 3.11 -11.66
N PHE A 219 -6.53 2.19 -10.70
CA PHE A 219 -5.44 1.22 -10.64
C PHE A 219 -5.41 0.34 -11.91
N LEU A 220 -6.53 -0.30 -12.26
CA LEU A 220 -6.61 -1.16 -13.43
C LEU A 220 -6.28 -0.40 -14.72
N LYS A 221 -6.77 0.82 -14.88
CA LYS A 221 -6.45 1.69 -16.02
C LYS A 221 -4.96 2.01 -16.08
N ALA A 222 -4.34 2.35 -14.97
CA ALA A 222 -2.91 2.64 -14.90
C ALA A 222 -2.03 1.42 -15.23
N HIS A 223 -2.57 0.19 -15.02
CA HIS A 223 -1.91 -1.07 -15.35
C HIS A 223 -2.33 -1.64 -16.73
N GLY A 224 -2.77 -0.77 -17.64
CA GLY A 224 -2.96 -1.12 -19.05
C GLY A 224 -4.37 -1.56 -19.42
N TRP A 225 -5.38 -1.32 -18.57
CA TRP A 225 -6.76 -1.62 -18.95
C TRP A 225 -7.18 -0.84 -20.19
N SER A 226 -7.60 -1.56 -21.25
CA SER A 226 -8.11 -1.04 -22.51
C SER A 226 -9.62 -1.16 -22.56
N ALA A 227 -10.33 -0.05 -22.76
CA ALA A 227 -11.79 -0.02 -22.81
C ALA A 227 -12.33 -0.92 -23.95
N GLY A 228 -13.31 -1.76 -23.63
CA GLY A 228 -13.95 -2.65 -24.59
C GLY A 228 -13.16 -3.93 -24.93
N ALA A 229 -11.92 -4.09 -24.46
CA ALA A 229 -11.19 -5.34 -24.62
C ALA A 229 -11.60 -6.37 -23.57
N GLY A 230 -11.45 -7.66 -23.90
CA GLY A 230 -11.74 -8.76 -22.99
C GLY A 230 -10.72 -8.86 -21.84
N TYR A 231 -11.12 -9.55 -20.74
CA TYR A 231 -10.32 -9.68 -19.52
C TYR A 231 -10.25 -11.12 -18.98
N GLN A 232 -10.57 -12.12 -19.85
CA GLN A 232 -10.36 -13.51 -19.51
C GLN A 232 -8.88 -13.90 -19.73
N PRO A 233 -8.41 -15.06 -19.20
CA PRO A 233 -7.08 -15.56 -19.47
C PRO A 233 -6.74 -15.54 -20.97
N GLY A 234 -5.62 -14.90 -21.32
CA GLY A 234 -5.19 -14.71 -22.71
C GLY A 234 -5.75 -13.48 -23.41
N GLU A 235 -6.69 -12.73 -22.81
CA GLU A 235 -7.21 -11.48 -23.36
C GLU A 235 -6.43 -10.26 -22.85
N THR A 236 -6.56 -9.13 -23.55
CA THR A 236 -5.74 -7.91 -23.33
C THR A 236 -5.73 -7.41 -21.89
N ASN A 237 -6.90 -7.36 -21.24
CA ASN A 237 -7.04 -6.79 -19.91
C ASN A 237 -6.68 -7.76 -18.77
N PHE A 238 -6.38 -9.02 -19.08
CA PHE A 238 -5.99 -9.99 -18.06
C PHE A 238 -4.70 -9.58 -17.34
N ALA A 239 -3.78 -8.93 -18.04
CA ALA A 239 -2.55 -8.40 -17.43
C ALA A 239 -2.82 -7.34 -16.33
N ALA A 240 -3.87 -6.53 -16.47
CA ALA A 240 -4.26 -5.58 -15.42
C ALA A 240 -4.84 -6.28 -14.19
N ILE A 241 -5.54 -7.42 -14.39
CA ILE A 241 -6.01 -8.28 -13.29
C ILE A 241 -4.82 -8.93 -12.56
N GLN A 242 -3.81 -9.39 -13.29
CA GLN A 242 -2.57 -9.94 -12.73
C GLN A 242 -1.79 -8.89 -11.91
N ALA A 243 -1.79 -7.63 -12.35
CA ALA A 243 -1.20 -6.54 -11.59
C ALA A 243 -1.93 -6.28 -10.26
N TRP A 244 -3.25 -6.55 -10.20
CA TRP A 244 -4.02 -6.45 -8.97
C TRP A 244 -3.61 -7.52 -7.95
N ASN A 245 -3.51 -8.77 -8.38
CA ASN A 245 -3.10 -9.90 -7.53
C ASN A 245 -2.51 -11.01 -8.41
N ALA A 246 -1.24 -11.31 -8.23
CA ALA A 246 -0.48 -12.25 -9.06
C ALA A 246 -0.69 -13.75 -8.72
N ALA A 247 -1.63 -14.07 -7.81
CA ALA A 247 -1.95 -15.46 -7.53
C ALA A 247 -2.88 -16.02 -8.61
N THR A 248 -2.40 -17.01 -9.40
CA THR A 248 -3.12 -17.55 -10.57
C THR A 248 -4.57 -17.90 -10.28
N VAL A 249 -4.86 -18.59 -9.19
CA VAL A 249 -6.23 -18.96 -8.82
C VAL A 249 -7.12 -17.75 -8.48
N TYR A 250 -6.51 -16.66 -7.98
CA TYR A 250 -7.23 -15.42 -7.68
C TYR A 250 -7.60 -14.67 -8.96
N GLU A 251 -6.64 -14.49 -9.86
CA GLU A 251 -6.83 -13.75 -11.11
C GLU A 251 -7.85 -14.45 -12.03
N GLU A 252 -7.78 -15.80 -12.16
CA GLU A 252 -8.74 -16.59 -12.91
C GLU A 252 -10.15 -16.54 -12.29
N ALA A 253 -10.27 -16.69 -10.96
CA ALA A 253 -11.54 -16.58 -10.26
C ALA A 253 -12.16 -15.18 -10.41
N LEU A 254 -11.34 -14.12 -10.35
CA LEU A 254 -11.78 -12.73 -10.54
C LEU A 254 -12.35 -12.56 -11.96
N ALA A 255 -11.63 -13.00 -12.97
CA ALA A 255 -12.04 -12.89 -14.37
C ALA A 255 -13.38 -13.63 -14.62
N ILE A 256 -13.52 -14.85 -14.12
CA ILE A 256 -14.74 -15.67 -14.25
C ILE A 256 -15.92 -15.01 -13.52
N MET A 257 -15.72 -14.56 -12.27
CA MET A 257 -16.80 -13.91 -11.52
C MET A 257 -17.21 -12.58 -12.16
N GLY A 258 -16.24 -11.79 -12.61
CA GLY A 258 -16.49 -10.54 -13.31
C GLY A 258 -17.35 -10.75 -14.55
N LYS A 259 -16.98 -11.71 -15.42
CA LYS A 259 -17.73 -12.04 -16.63
C LYS A 259 -19.18 -12.44 -16.32
N LYS A 260 -19.39 -13.30 -15.31
CA LYS A 260 -20.73 -13.71 -14.87
C LYS A 260 -21.55 -12.55 -14.28
N ILE A 261 -20.91 -11.56 -13.63
CA ILE A 261 -21.58 -10.37 -13.13
C ILE A 261 -21.96 -9.44 -14.28
N ASP A 262 -21.11 -9.31 -15.30
CA ASP A 262 -21.43 -8.51 -16.49
C ASP A 262 -22.57 -9.09 -17.33
N GLY A 263 -22.84 -10.37 -17.21
CA GLY A 263 -23.97 -11.03 -17.87
C GLY A 263 -23.56 -11.82 -19.11
N GLU A 264 -22.28 -12.15 -19.20
CA GLU A 264 -21.66 -12.92 -20.29
C GLU A 264 -21.37 -14.39 -19.88
#